data_ccd97d505bcd93586e27fad497c4ae1d
#
_entry.id   ccd97d505bcd93586e27fad497c4ae1d
#
_cell.length_a   1.000
_cell.length_b   1.000
_cell.length_c   1.000
_cell.angle_alpha   90.00
_cell.angle_beta   90.00
_cell.angle_gamma   90.00
#
_symmetry.space_group_name_H-M   'P 1'
#
loop_
_entity.id
_entity.type
_entity.pdbx_description
1 polymer ?
#
loop_
_entity_poly.entity_id
_entity_poly.type
_entity_poly.pdbx_seq_one_letter_code
_entity_poly.pdbx_strand_id
1 'polypeptide(L)'
;MNKCRDLDFERKHEEDLQRLRGFRLLDDDFMSKVFEDIKCAEFLLQIILNRDDLKVKKSNSQYSVKNLQGKSVRLDILAVDRENRVYNIEIQRNDKGAGVKRARYNSGIIDANVTEPGEQYEYLNETYVIFITENDVLKRGLPIYHIDRMIKETGESFGDESHIIYVNLSLIHISEPTRLQLIS
;
A
#
# COMPACT_ATOMS: atom_id res chain seq x y z
N MET A 1 -34.98 33.81 -5.64
CA MET A 1 -33.49 33.81 -5.55
C MET A 1 -32.85 32.43 -5.34
N ASN A 2 -33.60 31.32 -5.21
CA ASN A 2 -33.03 29.96 -4.97
C ASN A 2 -32.69 29.17 -6.26
N LYS A 3 -33.38 29.38 -7.37
CA LYS A 3 -33.21 28.57 -8.59
C LYS A 3 -31.80 28.63 -9.26
N CYS A 4 -31.12 29.77 -9.13
CA CYS A 4 -29.80 29.95 -9.74
C CYS A 4 -28.68 29.22 -8.91
N ARG A 5 -28.84 29.14 -7.60
CA ARG A 5 -27.94 28.44 -6.68
C ARG A 5 -28.03 26.93 -6.84
N ASP A 6 -29.21 26.39 -7.10
CA ASP A 6 -29.43 24.96 -7.30
C ASP A 6 -28.79 24.48 -8.62
N LEU A 7 -28.91 25.27 -9.69
CA LEU A 7 -28.32 24.95 -10.99
C LEU A 7 -26.79 25.00 -10.98
N ASP A 8 -26.19 25.94 -10.24
CA ASP A 8 -24.72 25.97 -10.07
C ASP A 8 -24.21 24.80 -9.21
N PHE A 9 -24.97 24.39 -8.22
CA PHE A 9 -24.64 23.22 -7.41
C PHE A 9 -24.74 21.91 -8.23
N GLU A 10 -25.82 21.72 -8.99
CA GLU A 10 -25.99 20.55 -9.85
C GLU A 10 -24.92 20.46 -10.94
N ARG A 11 -24.57 21.60 -11.57
CA ARG A 11 -23.49 21.63 -12.57
C ARG A 11 -22.15 21.25 -11.97
N LYS A 12 -21.81 21.82 -10.81
CA LYS A 12 -20.56 21.51 -10.10
C LYS A 12 -20.50 20.05 -9.66
N HIS A 13 -21.64 19.53 -9.19
CA HIS A 13 -21.75 18.11 -8.81
C HIS A 13 -21.55 17.18 -10.01
N GLU A 14 -22.11 17.51 -11.18
CA GLU A 14 -21.90 16.74 -12.41
C GLU A 14 -20.45 16.84 -12.91
N GLU A 15 -19.81 18.00 -12.84
CA GLU A 15 -18.39 18.19 -13.13
C GLU A 15 -17.50 17.35 -12.20
N ASP A 16 -17.82 17.31 -10.90
CA ASP A 16 -17.09 16.52 -9.91
C ASP A 16 -17.31 15.00 -10.14
N LEU A 17 -18.53 14.58 -10.51
CA LEU A 17 -18.80 13.19 -10.90
C LEU A 17 -18.06 12.79 -12.18
N GLN A 18 -17.93 13.67 -13.16
CA GLN A 18 -17.15 13.40 -14.38
C GLN A 18 -15.65 13.31 -14.07
N ARG A 19 -15.14 14.16 -13.17
CA ARG A 19 -13.76 14.04 -12.66
C ARG A 19 -13.54 12.71 -11.96
N LEU A 20 -14.47 12.30 -11.06
CA LEU A 20 -14.39 11.01 -10.38
C LEU A 20 -14.38 9.81 -11.35
N ARG A 21 -15.15 9.86 -12.44
CA ARG A 21 -15.12 8.84 -13.50
C ARG A 21 -13.78 8.77 -14.24
N GLY A 22 -13.03 9.87 -14.26
CA GLY A 22 -11.68 9.95 -14.83
C GLY A 22 -10.57 9.51 -13.87
N PHE A 23 -10.84 9.37 -12.57
CA PHE A 23 -9.87 8.90 -11.61
C PHE A 23 -9.60 7.40 -11.84
N ARG A 24 -8.34 7.08 -12.03
CA ARG A 24 -7.89 5.68 -11.97
C ARG A 24 -7.60 5.33 -10.52
N LEU A 25 -7.79 4.06 -10.16
CA LEU A 25 -7.53 3.54 -8.82
C LEU A 25 -6.12 3.89 -8.30
N LEU A 26 -5.18 4.13 -9.23
CA LEU A 26 -3.78 4.48 -8.93
C LEU A 26 -3.50 5.99 -8.89
N ASP A 27 -4.52 6.86 -8.84
CA ASP A 27 -4.28 8.29 -8.65
C ASP A 27 -3.90 8.56 -7.20
N ASP A 28 -2.70 9.16 -6.98
CA ASP A 28 -2.11 9.39 -5.66
C ASP A 28 -3.06 10.15 -4.72
N ASP A 29 -3.76 11.18 -5.23
CA ASP A 29 -4.70 11.97 -4.45
C ASP A 29 -5.94 11.17 -4.06
N PHE A 30 -6.46 10.34 -4.98
CA PHE A 30 -7.61 9.50 -4.71
C PHE A 30 -7.28 8.42 -3.68
N MET A 31 -6.17 7.71 -3.88
CA MET A 31 -5.74 6.65 -2.99
C MET A 31 -5.37 7.17 -1.60
N SER A 32 -4.68 8.33 -1.53
CA SER A 32 -4.40 8.98 -0.25
C SER A 32 -5.68 9.25 0.53
N LYS A 33 -6.73 9.70 -0.16
CA LYS A 33 -8.02 10.01 0.47
C LYS A 33 -8.79 8.76 0.90
N VAL A 34 -8.78 7.72 0.08
CA VAL A 34 -9.43 6.43 0.39
C VAL A 34 -8.79 5.77 1.62
N PHE A 35 -7.46 5.79 1.73
CA PHE A 35 -6.76 5.12 2.82
C PHE A 35 -6.58 5.98 4.10
N GLU A 36 -7.09 7.20 4.13
CA GLU A 36 -7.40 7.87 5.40
C GLU A 36 -8.47 7.11 6.19
N ASP A 37 -9.38 6.39 5.50
CA ASP A 37 -10.32 5.50 6.16
C ASP A 37 -9.62 4.17 6.54
N ILE A 38 -9.54 3.94 7.85
CA ILE A 38 -8.94 2.74 8.44
C ILE A 38 -9.56 1.46 7.87
N LYS A 39 -10.86 1.44 7.60
CA LYS A 39 -11.55 0.26 7.06
C LYS A 39 -11.10 -0.08 5.65
N CYS A 40 -10.80 0.93 4.82
CA CYS A 40 -10.28 0.72 3.48
C CYS A 40 -8.85 0.16 3.53
N ALA A 41 -7.99 0.68 4.40
CA ALA A 41 -6.65 0.16 4.62
C ALA A 41 -6.69 -1.28 5.18
N GLU A 42 -7.55 -1.55 6.15
CA GLU A 42 -7.77 -2.88 6.73
C GLU A 42 -8.20 -3.89 5.66
N PHE A 43 -9.21 -3.56 4.87
CA PHE A 43 -9.72 -4.42 3.81
C PHE A 43 -8.65 -4.74 2.74
N LEU A 44 -7.89 -3.74 2.32
CA LEU A 44 -6.79 -3.94 1.38
C LEU A 44 -5.73 -4.89 1.94
N LEU A 45 -5.30 -4.68 3.20
CA LEU A 45 -4.31 -5.52 3.85
C LEU A 45 -4.80 -6.95 4.07
N GLN A 46 -6.08 -7.13 4.42
CA GLN A 46 -6.70 -8.45 4.53
C GLN A 46 -6.61 -9.23 3.21
N ILE A 47 -6.90 -8.57 2.07
CA ILE A 47 -6.80 -9.18 0.74
C ILE A 47 -5.35 -9.53 0.39
N ILE A 48 -4.43 -8.57 0.53
CA ILE A 48 -3.02 -8.76 0.12
C ILE A 48 -2.35 -9.87 0.94
N LEU A 49 -2.62 -9.91 2.25
CA LEU A 49 -2.00 -10.85 3.18
C LEU A 49 -2.80 -12.15 3.37
N ASN A 50 -3.99 -12.24 2.75
CA ASN A 50 -4.94 -13.34 2.93
C ASN A 50 -5.25 -13.60 4.42
N ARG A 51 -5.55 -12.51 5.17
CA ARG A 51 -5.75 -12.54 6.61
C ARG A 51 -7.01 -11.77 7.02
N ASP A 52 -8.14 -12.44 7.10
CA ASP A 52 -9.44 -11.86 7.49
C ASP A 52 -9.47 -11.37 8.95
N ASP A 53 -8.57 -11.88 9.78
CA ASP A 53 -8.42 -11.53 11.20
C ASP A 53 -7.68 -10.20 11.43
N LEU A 54 -6.96 -9.69 10.44
CA LEU A 54 -6.17 -8.46 10.54
C LEU A 54 -7.07 -7.26 10.86
N LYS A 55 -6.69 -6.48 11.87
CA LYS A 55 -7.38 -5.27 12.30
C LYS A 55 -6.44 -4.08 12.38
N VAL A 56 -6.65 -3.08 11.54
CA VAL A 56 -5.89 -1.84 11.53
C VAL A 56 -6.36 -0.94 12.68
N LYS A 57 -5.42 -0.43 13.48
CA LYS A 57 -5.71 0.55 14.55
C LYS A 57 -5.39 1.97 14.14
N LYS A 58 -4.48 2.17 13.18
CA LYS A 58 -4.04 3.49 12.71
C LYS A 58 -3.67 3.44 11.24
N SER A 59 -4.09 4.44 10.48
CA SER A 59 -3.68 4.65 9.09
C SER A 59 -3.41 6.13 8.87
N ASN A 60 -2.27 6.47 8.27
CA ASN A 60 -1.88 7.82 7.91
C ASN A 60 -1.49 7.83 6.44
N SER A 61 -2.13 8.70 5.66
CA SER A 61 -1.72 8.98 4.29
C SER A 61 -0.58 10.01 4.27
N GLN A 62 0.26 9.94 3.24
CA GLN A 62 1.35 10.87 2.97
C GLN A 62 2.27 11.12 4.18
N TYR A 63 2.61 10.06 4.89
CA TYR A 63 3.40 10.12 6.11
C TYR A 63 4.87 10.44 5.80
N SER A 64 5.37 11.58 6.31
CA SER A 64 6.75 12.01 6.10
C SER A 64 7.67 11.46 7.16
N VAL A 65 8.61 10.61 6.75
CA VAL A 65 9.68 10.09 7.60
C VAL A 65 10.93 10.91 7.37
N LYS A 66 11.38 11.61 8.42
CA LYS A 66 12.56 12.46 8.35
C LYS A 66 13.82 11.64 8.59
N ASN A 67 14.80 11.82 7.74
CA ASN A 67 16.16 11.34 7.97
C ASN A 67 17.09 12.57 8.12
N LEU A 68 17.58 12.81 9.32
CA LEU A 68 18.42 13.97 9.63
C LEU A 68 19.80 13.92 8.94
N GLN A 69 20.25 12.73 8.56
CA GLN A 69 21.59 12.50 7.97
C GLN A 69 21.54 12.05 6.51
N GLY A 70 20.36 11.88 5.92
CA GLY A 70 20.22 11.33 4.59
C GLY A 70 18.91 11.73 3.90
N LYS A 71 18.48 10.89 2.96
CA LYS A 71 17.28 11.12 2.18
C LYS A 71 16.03 10.83 3.01
N SER A 72 15.23 11.85 3.30
CA SER A 72 13.87 11.67 3.86
C SER A 72 12.95 10.99 2.85
N VAL A 73 11.95 10.28 3.34
CA VAL A 73 10.96 9.59 2.52
C VAL A 73 9.57 10.08 2.89
N ARG A 74 8.74 10.27 1.89
CA ARG A 74 7.30 10.41 2.05
C ARG A 74 6.67 9.08 1.66
N LEU A 75 6.06 8.43 2.62
CA LEU A 75 5.33 7.18 2.46
C LEU A 75 3.91 7.51 2.04
N ASP A 76 3.37 6.79 1.05
CA ASP A 76 2.01 7.05 0.58
C ASP A 76 1.01 6.73 1.68
N ILE A 77 1.14 5.56 2.30
CA ILE A 77 0.30 5.12 3.43
C ILE A 77 1.17 4.41 4.46
N LEU A 78 1.01 4.77 5.73
CA LEU A 78 1.59 4.05 6.87
C LEU A 78 0.46 3.58 7.77
N ALA A 79 0.26 2.27 7.88
CA ALA A 79 -0.74 1.65 8.73
C ALA A 79 -0.09 0.83 9.85
N VAL A 80 -0.79 0.70 10.98
CA VAL A 80 -0.38 -0.14 12.12
C VAL A 80 -1.58 -0.96 12.56
N ASP A 81 -1.40 -2.26 12.75
CA ASP A 81 -2.46 -3.14 13.22
C ASP A 81 -2.49 -3.27 14.75
N ARG A 82 -3.39 -4.12 15.26
CA ARG A 82 -3.56 -4.34 16.70
C ARG A 82 -2.39 -5.08 17.34
N GLU A 83 -1.66 -5.86 16.57
CA GLU A 83 -0.46 -6.58 16.98
C GLU A 83 0.82 -5.73 16.85
N ASN A 84 0.68 -4.44 16.55
CA ASN A 84 1.77 -3.48 16.33
C ASN A 84 2.60 -3.73 15.08
N ARG A 85 2.16 -4.56 14.13
CA ARG A 85 2.84 -4.68 12.84
C ARG A 85 2.66 -3.40 12.03
N VAL A 86 3.72 -3.02 11.32
CA VAL A 86 3.80 -1.76 10.56
C VAL A 86 3.73 -2.05 9.07
N TYR A 87 2.83 -1.39 8.37
CA TYR A 87 2.60 -1.55 6.94
C TYR A 87 2.85 -0.24 6.22
N ASN A 88 3.83 -0.22 5.33
CA ASN A 88 4.01 0.84 4.35
C ASN A 88 3.43 0.39 3.02
N ILE A 89 2.42 1.08 2.52
CA ILE A 89 1.81 0.80 1.22
C ILE A 89 2.17 1.94 0.28
N GLU A 90 2.86 1.61 -0.81
CA GLU A 90 3.31 2.51 -1.87
C GLU A 90 2.55 2.22 -3.16
N ILE A 91 1.95 3.24 -3.75
CA ILE A 91 1.17 3.11 -4.98
C ILE A 91 1.96 3.74 -6.12
N GLN A 92 2.34 2.93 -7.11
CA GLN A 92 3.27 3.35 -8.15
C GLN A 92 2.74 3.05 -9.56
N ARG A 93 2.41 4.09 -10.32
CA ARG A 93 2.08 3.98 -11.75
C ARG A 93 3.31 3.72 -12.61
N ASN A 94 4.45 4.23 -12.18
CA ASN A 94 5.69 4.15 -12.94
C ASN A 94 6.65 3.17 -12.27
N ASP A 95 7.16 2.21 -13.01
CA ASP A 95 8.11 1.17 -12.56
C ASP A 95 9.35 1.74 -11.87
N LYS A 96 9.78 2.96 -12.26
CA LYS A 96 10.92 3.64 -11.62
C LYS A 96 10.68 3.97 -10.14
N GLY A 97 9.42 4.11 -9.72
CA GLY A 97 9.04 4.36 -8.33
C GLY A 97 9.09 3.11 -7.45
N ALA A 98 8.97 1.91 -8.02
CA ALA A 98 8.86 0.64 -7.29
C ALA A 98 10.16 -0.18 -7.28
N GLY A 99 11.31 0.45 -7.38
CA GLY A 99 12.59 -0.26 -7.43
C GLY A 99 12.92 -1.04 -6.14
N VAL A 100 13.48 -2.25 -6.29
CA VAL A 100 13.81 -3.17 -5.17
C VAL A 100 14.72 -2.55 -4.09
N LYS A 101 15.61 -1.63 -4.49
CA LYS A 101 16.45 -0.91 -3.52
C LYS A 101 15.66 0.13 -2.71
N ARG A 102 14.58 0.70 -3.30
CA ARG A 102 13.67 1.60 -2.59
C ARG A 102 12.87 0.84 -1.53
N ALA A 103 12.41 -0.37 -1.87
CA ALA A 103 11.72 -1.22 -0.89
C ALA A 103 12.59 -1.49 0.34
N ARG A 104 13.85 -1.90 0.13
CA ARG A 104 14.82 -2.08 1.21
C ARG A 104 15.07 -0.79 2.00
N TYR A 105 15.16 0.37 1.31
CA TYR A 105 15.39 1.65 1.98
C TYR A 105 14.19 2.05 2.83
N ASN A 106 12.97 1.87 2.33
CA ASN A 106 11.75 2.15 3.09
C ASN A 106 11.67 1.29 4.35
N SER A 107 11.99 -0.02 4.28
CA SER A 107 12.05 -0.90 5.44
C SER A 107 12.99 -0.33 6.52
N GLY A 108 14.26 -0.07 6.18
CA GLY A 108 15.23 0.42 7.18
C GLY A 108 14.92 1.81 7.73
N ILE A 109 14.30 2.71 6.94
CA ILE A 109 13.95 4.05 7.45
C ILE A 109 12.71 3.99 8.34
N ILE A 110 11.78 3.06 8.12
CA ILE A 110 10.65 2.81 9.02
C ILE A 110 11.18 2.32 10.36
N ASP A 111 12.01 1.27 10.37
CA ASP A 111 12.61 0.73 11.59
C ASP A 111 13.31 1.84 12.40
N ALA A 112 14.11 2.66 11.74
CA ALA A 112 14.82 3.78 12.39
C ALA A 112 13.91 4.89 12.96
N ASN A 113 12.63 4.95 12.57
CA ASN A 113 11.70 6.00 13.01
C ASN A 113 10.58 5.49 13.92
N VAL A 114 10.36 4.18 14.00
CA VAL A 114 9.39 3.59 14.93
C VAL A 114 10.05 3.14 16.22
N THR A 115 11.38 3.00 16.25
CA THR A 115 12.16 2.58 17.41
C THR A 115 12.50 3.78 18.28
N GLU A 116 12.22 3.68 19.57
CA GLU A 116 12.55 4.72 20.54
C GLU A 116 14.04 4.63 20.99
N PRO A 117 14.65 5.76 21.36
CA PRO A 117 16.03 5.76 21.85
C PRO A 117 16.21 4.87 23.08
N GLY A 118 17.09 3.88 22.99
CA GLY A 118 17.37 2.92 24.07
C GLY A 118 16.52 1.66 24.04
N GLU A 119 15.59 1.55 23.09
CA GLU A 119 14.84 0.33 22.88
C GLU A 119 15.75 -0.80 22.33
N GLN A 120 15.48 -2.04 22.75
CA GLN A 120 16.25 -3.20 22.31
C GLN A 120 15.76 -3.64 20.93
N TYR A 121 16.67 -4.09 20.06
CA TYR A 121 16.35 -4.50 18.68
C TYR A 121 15.39 -5.69 18.59
N GLU A 122 15.32 -6.52 19.64
CA GLU A 122 14.40 -7.65 19.76
C GLU A 122 12.92 -7.24 19.82
N TYR A 123 12.66 -5.93 20.08
CA TYR A 123 11.31 -5.36 20.11
C TYR A 123 10.95 -4.57 18.84
N LEU A 124 11.79 -4.65 17.78
CA LEU A 124 11.42 -4.09 16.49
C LEU A 124 10.10 -4.68 16.01
N ASN A 125 9.26 -3.83 15.45
CA ASN A 125 7.98 -4.27 14.92
C ASN A 125 8.17 -5.11 13.65
N GLU A 126 7.36 -6.15 13.47
CA GLU A 126 7.20 -6.80 12.19
C GLU A 126 6.77 -5.77 11.13
N THR A 127 7.52 -5.66 10.04
CA THR A 127 7.39 -4.58 9.06
C THR A 127 7.12 -5.11 7.67
N TYR A 128 6.11 -4.53 7.01
CA TYR A 128 5.72 -4.84 5.64
C TYR A 128 5.88 -3.62 4.74
N VAL A 129 6.66 -3.75 3.67
CA VAL A 129 6.74 -2.75 2.59
C VAL A 129 6.03 -3.31 1.36
N ILE A 130 4.88 -2.73 1.03
CA ILE A 130 3.97 -3.22 -0.01
C ILE A 130 3.96 -2.22 -1.16
N PHE A 131 4.39 -2.66 -2.34
CA PHE A 131 4.25 -1.90 -3.58
C PHE A 131 3.05 -2.39 -4.38
N ILE A 132 2.10 -1.51 -4.65
CA ILE A 132 1.00 -1.75 -5.58
C ILE A 132 1.37 -1.06 -6.89
N THR A 133 1.57 -1.84 -7.96
CA THR A 133 2.10 -1.36 -9.23
C THR A 133 1.14 -1.61 -10.38
N GLU A 134 1.11 -0.70 -11.35
CA GLU A 134 0.33 -0.87 -12.57
C GLU A 134 0.88 -2.02 -13.43
N ASN A 135 2.21 -2.16 -13.49
CA ASN A 135 2.91 -3.16 -14.30
C ASN A 135 3.69 -4.15 -13.43
N ASP A 136 4.08 -5.28 -14.02
CA ASP A 136 4.95 -6.27 -13.38
C ASP A 136 6.41 -5.79 -13.31
N VAL A 137 6.76 -5.10 -12.23
CA VAL A 137 8.10 -4.55 -11.98
C VAL A 137 9.18 -5.64 -11.91
N LEU A 138 8.84 -6.81 -11.37
CA LEU A 138 9.75 -7.93 -11.21
C LEU A 138 9.84 -8.82 -12.46
N LYS A 139 8.92 -8.65 -13.42
CA LYS A 139 8.90 -9.36 -14.72
C LYS A 139 8.93 -10.88 -14.61
N ARG A 140 8.20 -11.44 -13.65
CA ARG A 140 8.07 -12.89 -13.42
C ARG A 140 6.68 -13.43 -13.73
N GLY A 141 5.73 -12.58 -14.14
CA GLY A 141 4.38 -12.95 -14.56
C GLY A 141 3.46 -13.40 -13.41
N LEU A 142 3.69 -12.93 -12.17
CA LEU A 142 2.83 -13.24 -11.04
C LEU A 142 2.01 -12.01 -10.60
N PRO A 143 0.77 -12.21 -10.12
CA PRO A 143 -0.07 -11.13 -9.62
C PRO A 143 0.43 -10.58 -8.28
N ILE A 144 1.11 -11.38 -7.48
CA ILE A 144 1.68 -11.00 -6.20
C ILE A 144 3.01 -11.70 -5.95
N TYR A 145 3.94 -11.00 -5.34
CA TYR A 145 5.26 -11.52 -4.94
C TYR A 145 5.47 -11.25 -3.47
N HIS A 146 5.83 -12.28 -2.71
CA HIS A 146 6.30 -12.18 -1.33
C HIS A 146 7.80 -12.37 -1.31
N ILE A 147 8.51 -11.44 -0.71
CA ILE A 147 9.97 -11.41 -0.68
C ILE A 147 10.42 -11.34 0.78
N ASP A 148 11.01 -12.43 1.24
CA ASP A 148 11.58 -12.57 2.57
C ASP A 148 13.07 -12.91 2.47
N ARG A 149 13.80 -12.69 3.56
CA ARG A 149 15.20 -13.08 3.64
C ARG A 149 15.33 -14.56 4.01
N MET A 150 16.29 -15.23 3.39
CA MET A 150 16.56 -16.63 3.60
C MET A 150 18.04 -16.85 3.95
N ILE A 151 18.30 -17.82 4.79
CA ILE A 151 19.63 -18.36 5.04
C ILE A 151 20.01 -19.22 3.83
N LYS A 152 20.96 -18.76 3.05
CA LYS A 152 21.30 -19.34 1.75
C LYS A 152 21.75 -20.79 1.85
N GLU A 153 22.47 -21.13 2.91
CA GLU A 153 23.06 -22.45 3.14
C GLU A 153 22.04 -23.51 3.54
N THR A 154 20.96 -23.11 4.25
CA THR A 154 19.93 -24.06 4.75
C THR A 154 18.63 -23.97 3.97
N GLY A 155 18.36 -22.84 3.28
CA GLY A 155 17.09 -22.58 2.62
C GLY A 155 15.96 -22.19 3.58
N GLU A 156 16.27 -21.99 4.86
CA GLU A 156 15.30 -21.59 5.88
C GLU A 156 15.10 -20.08 5.91
N SER A 157 13.96 -19.63 6.45
CA SER A 157 13.71 -18.21 6.70
C SER A 157 14.75 -17.64 7.64
N PHE A 158 15.23 -16.41 7.37
CA PHE A 158 16.10 -15.69 8.29
C PHE A 158 15.33 -15.21 9.54
N GLY A 159 14.01 -15.02 9.43
CA GLY A 159 13.13 -14.72 10.57
C GLY A 159 13.33 -13.33 11.16
N ASP A 160 13.72 -12.34 10.34
CA ASP A 160 13.94 -10.96 10.78
C ASP A 160 12.68 -10.10 10.74
N GLU A 161 11.53 -10.70 10.47
CA GLU A 161 10.19 -10.06 10.47
C GLU A 161 10.09 -8.82 9.58
N SER A 162 10.92 -8.77 8.50
CA SER A 162 10.93 -7.69 7.51
C SER A 162 10.52 -8.22 6.14
N HIS A 163 9.33 -7.85 5.70
CA HIS A 163 8.67 -8.39 4.51
C HIS A 163 8.53 -7.34 3.42
N ILE A 164 8.73 -7.74 2.16
CA ILE A 164 8.46 -6.90 1.00
C ILE A 164 7.45 -7.63 0.11
N ILE A 165 6.40 -6.90 -0.32
CA ILE A 165 5.36 -7.46 -1.18
C ILE A 165 5.22 -6.57 -2.41
N TYR A 166 5.12 -7.18 -3.59
CA TYR A 166 4.74 -6.51 -4.82
C TYR A 166 3.41 -7.05 -5.31
N VAL A 167 2.44 -6.16 -5.53
CA VAL A 167 1.12 -6.45 -6.09
C VAL A 167 1.06 -5.87 -7.50
N ASN A 168 0.87 -6.74 -8.49
CA ASN A 168 0.86 -6.38 -9.90
C ASN A 168 -0.59 -6.32 -10.42
N LEU A 169 -1.13 -5.10 -10.58
CA LEU A 169 -2.51 -4.91 -10.99
C LEU A 169 -2.77 -5.32 -12.44
N SER A 170 -1.75 -5.33 -13.32
CA SER A 170 -1.93 -5.73 -14.72
C SER A 170 -2.37 -7.18 -14.88
N LEU A 171 -2.13 -8.04 -13.88
CA LEU A 171 -2.47 -9.46 -13.90
C LEU A 171 -3.67 -9.83 -13.01
N ILE A 172 -4.10 -8.95 -12.10
CA ILE A 172 -5.24 -9.23 -11.21
C ILE A 172 -6.55 -9.38 -12.00
N HIS A 173 -6.74 -8.61 -13.08
CA HIS A 173 -7.91 -8.70 -13.96
C HIS A 173 -7.96 -9.96 -14.83
N ILE A 174 -6.83 -10.66 -14.99
CA ILE A 174 -6.77 -11.89 -15.80
C ILE A 174 -7.25 -13.10 -15.02
N SER A 175 -7.22 -13.04 -13.70
CA SER A 175 -7.58 -14.14 -12.80
C SER A 175 -9.06 -14.14 -12.33
N GLU A 176 -9.88 -13.17 -12.75
CA GLU A 176 -11.32 -13.28 -12.52
C GLU A 176 -11.92 -14.39 -13.39
N PRO A 177 -12.34 -15.53 -12.80
CA PRO A 177 -13.11 -16.50 -13.58
C PRO A 177 -14.42 -15.83 -13.96
N THR A 178 -14.71 -15.85 -15.26
CA THR A 178 -15.94 -15.38 -15.88
C THR A 178 -17.17 -16.01 -15.17
N ARG A 179 -17.62 -15.44 -14.06
CA ARG A 179 -18.89 -15.82 -13.38
C ARG A 179 -20.13 -15.34 -14.15
N LEU A 180 -19.96 -14.70 -15.30
CA LEU A 180 -21.05 -14.15 -16.11
C LEU A 180 -21.54 -15.06 -17.24
N GLN A 181 -21.12 -16.33 -17.33
CA GLN A 181 -21.60 -17.27 -18.37
C GLN A 181 -22.47 -18.42 -17.84
N LEU A 182 -23.06 -18.31 -16.66
CA LEU A 182 -23.97 -19.33 -16.11
C LEU A 182 -25.36 -18.79 -15.81
N ILE A 183 -25.85 -17.78 -16.56
CA ILE A 183 -27.28 -17.44 -16.60
C ILE A 183 -27.65 -17.19 -18.07
N SER A 184 -27.87 -18.24 -18.79
CA SER A 184 -28.70 -18.30 -20.00
C SER A 184 -29.31 -19.69 -20.10
#